data_106628435ed479d35b3459b1894adbd7
#
_entry.id   106628435ed479d35b3459b1894adbd7
#
_cell.length_a   1.000
_cell.length_b   1.000
_cell.length_c   1.000
_cell.angle_alpha   90.00
_cell.angle_beta   90.00
_cell.angle_gamma   90.00
#
_symmetry.space_group_name_H-M   'P 1'
#
loop_
_entity.id
_entity.type
_entity.pdbx_description
1 polymer ?
#
loop_
_entity_poly.entity_id
_entity_poly.type
_entity_poly.pdbx_seq_one_letter_code
_entity_poly.pdbx_strand_id
1 'polypeptide(L)'
;MKKTTVFRGLLLSSVALAVAACGNLSEVSDAGTTDNPVFPKISESEFNHDGSQFGSWPNWENVRQIERGMNKDQLYYLIGRPHFEEGLYAVREWDYAFNYRENGVHKICQFKILFDKNMNAQSFFWYPNGCNGNASYNLEGDFLFDFDKDTLTAKGKEVVDNVAAQLKSSGAQQVKIEGHTDRLGSVAYNLDLSQRRANMVKARLQQQGVTAEMTAVGLGKAHQVKACEGYAHASQAEKDCLRPNRRVVISANGGVLKQSEGGNVAGPTGPAPLYQTPAYNTGK
;
A
#
# COMPACT_ATOMS: atom_id res chain seq x y z
N MET A 1 -23.42 -63.80 -38.65
CA MET A 1 -24.06 -62.56 -38.22
C MET A 1 -23.27 -61.99 -37.05
N LYS A 2 -22.39 -61.00 -37.30
CA LYS A 2 -21.55 -60.33 -36.28
C LYS A 2 -22.21 -58.99 -35.97
N LYS A 3 -22.61 -58.76 -34.72
CA LYS A 3 -23.16 -57.50 -34.25
C LYS A 3 -21.99 -56.58 -33.83
N THR A 4 -21.81 -55.50 -34.54
CA THR A 4 -20.86 -54.44 -34.19
C THR A 4 -21.52 -53.47 -33.23
N THR A 5 -21.05 -53.41 -31.99
CA THR A 5 -21.47 -52.45 -30.98
C THR A 5 -20.66 -51.19 -31.15
N VAL A 6 -21.31 -50.11 -31.57
CA VAL A 6 -20.71 -48.75 -31.68
C VAL A 6 -20.75 -48.11 -30.30
N PHE A 7 -19.59 -47.95 -29.65
CA PHE A 7 -19.43 -47.16 -28.43
C PHE A 7 -19.43 -45.67 -28.83
N ARG A 8 -20.49 -44.97 -28.55
CA ARG A 8 -20.53 -43.49 -28.62
C ARG A 8 -19.83 -42.96 -27.36
N GLY A 9 -18.57 -42.58 -27.51
CA GLY A 9 -17.86 -41.78 -26.51
C GLY A 9 -18.47 -40.40 -26.40
N LEU A 10 -19.08 -40.10 -25.26
CA LEU A 10 -19.51 -38.73 -24.89
C LEU A 10 -18.24 -37.98 -24.51
N LEU A 11 -17.76 -37.09 -25.39
CA LEU A 11 -16.78 -36.09 -25.07
C LEU A 11 -17.45 -35.03 -24.17
N LEU A 12 -17.26 -35.14 -22.87
CA LEU A 12 -17.52 -34.07 -21.91
C LEU A 12 -16.43 -33.01 -22.11
N SER A 13 -16.69 -32.03 -22.98
CA SER A 13 -15.93 -30.80 -23.00
C SER A 13 -16.24 -30.04 -21.69
N SER A 14 -15.31 -30.12 -20.75
CA SER A 14 -15.26 -29.23 -19.61
C SER A 14 -15.01 -27.81 -20.13
N VAL A 15 -16.10 -27.06 -20.31
CA VAL A 15 -16.03 -25.61 -20.42
C VAL A 15 -15.57 -25.11 -19.04
N ALA A 16 -14.27 -24.84 -18.90
CA ALA A 16 -13.76 -24.04 -17.81
C ALA A 16 -14.38 -22.64 -18.00
N LEU A 17 -15.49 -22.38 -17.32
CA LEU A 17 -15.94 -21.02 -17.09
C LEU A 17 -14.83 -20.35 -16.31
N ALA A 18 -14.04 -19.51 -16.99
CA ALA A 18 -13.29 -18.46 -16.33
C ALA A 18 -14.33 -17.57 -15.65
N VAL A 19 -14.57 -17.81 -14.36
CA VAL A 19 -15.26 -16.87 -13.51
C VAL A 19 -14.31 -15.67 -13.47
N ALA A 20 -14.59 -14.66 -14.34
CA ALA A 20 -14.01 -13.35 -14.18
C ALA A 20 -14.32 -12.97 -12.73
N ALA A 21 -13.31 -12.89 -11.90
CA ALA A 21 -13.47 -12.63 -10.49
C ALA A 21 -14.08 -11.23 -10.35
N CYS A 22 -15.38 -11.17 -10.10
CA CYS A 22 -16.05 -9.96 -9.65
C CYS A 22 -15.58 -9.65 -8.21
N GLY A 23 -14.32 -9.35 -8.04
CA GLY A 23 -13.69 -9.17 -6.72
C GLY A 23 -12.41 -8.34 -6.83
N ASN A 24 -11.54 -8.49 -5.85
CA ASN A 24 -10.25 -7.80 -5.83
C ASN A 24 -9.38 -8.18 -7.03
N LEU A 25 -8.61 -7.21 -7.57
CA LEU A 25 -7.56 -7.46 -8.56
C LEU A 25 -6.37 -8.18 -7.92
N SER A 26 -6.03 -7.78 -6.68
CA SER A 26 -4.98 -8.38 -5.90
C SER A 26 -5.50 -9.56 -5.08
N GLU A 27 -4.64 -10.53 -4.80
CA GLU A 27 -4.93 -11.57 -3.81
C GLU A 27 -4.81 -10.99 -2.40
N VAL A 28 -5.94 -10.66 -1.78
CA VAL A 28 -6.00 -9.98 -0.47
C VAL A 28 -6.24 -10.96 0.66
N SER A 29 -5.30 -11.06 1.59
CA SER A 29 -5.41 -11.90 2.79
C SER A 29 -6.47 -11.37 3.76
N ASP A 30 -6.90 -12.18 4.74
CA ASP A 30 -7.82 -11.74 5.82
C ASP A 30 -7.26 -10.60 6.67
N ALA A 31 -5.95 -10.43 6.68
CA ALA A 31 -5.26 -9.33 7.36
C ALA A 31 -5.17 -8.06 6.49
N GLY A 32 -5.73 -8.03 5.28
CA GLY A 32 -5.66 -6.88 4.38
C GLY A 32 -4.26 -6.67 3.78
N THR A 33 -3.56 -7.75 3.44
CA THR A 33 -2.22 -7.71 2.85
C THR A 33 -2.14 -8.48 1.55
N THR A 34 -1.15 -8.17 0.73
CA THR A 34 -0.77 -8.92 -0.47
C THR A 34 0.73 -8.89 -0.65
N ASP A 35 1.29 -9.94 -1.23
CA ASP A 35 2.69 -10.00 -1.65
C ASP A 35 2.90 -9.41 -3.04
N ASN A 36 1.81 -9.30 -3.83
CA ASN A 36 1.84 -8.79 -5.19
C ASN A 36 0.65 -7.86 -5.46
N PRO A 37 0.78 -6.55 -5.22
CA PRO A 37 -0.27 -5.60 -5.53
C PRO A 37 -0.45 -5.45 -7.05
N VAL A 38 -1.66 -5.74 -7.54
CA VAL A 38 -2.02 -5.60 -8.96
C VAL A 38 -2.83 -4.33 -9.14
N PHE A 39 -2.34 -3.41 -9.99
CA PHE A 39 -3.03 -2.16 -10.27
C PHE A 39 -3.87 -2.24 -11.54
N PRO A 40 -5.07 -1.61 -11.57
CA PRO A 40 -5.90 -1.55 -12.78
C PRO A 40 -5.21 -0.68 -13.85
N LYS A 41 -5.63 -0.82 -15.09
CA LYS A 41 -5.17 0.10 -16.15
C LYS A 41 -5.78 1.47 -15.94
N ILE A 42 -4.98 2.52 -16.05
CA ILE A 42 -5.46 3.92 -15.86
C ILE A 42 -6.64 4.25 -16.78
N SER A 43 -6.67 3.67 -18.00
CA SER A 43 -7.77 3.85 -18.96
C SER A 43 -9.12 3.28 -18.49
N GLU A 44 -9.12 2.45 -17.45
CA GLU A 44 -10.33 1.85 -16.85
C GLU A 44 -10.90 2.73 -15.72
N SER A 45 -10.27 3.88 -15.42
CA SER A 45 -10.74 4.80 -14.39
C SER A 45 -12.10 5.41 -14.75
N GLU A 46 -13.06 5.32 -13.85
CA GLU A 46 -14.35 6.03 -13.97
C GLU A 46 -14.19 7.56 -13.87
N PHE A 47 -13.10 8.02 -13.29
CA PHE A 47 -12.70 9.42 -13.30
C PHE A 47 -11.97 9.72 -14.59
N ASN A 48 -12.72 9.86 -15.64
CA ASN A 48 -12.25 10.14 -16.98
C ASN A 48 -12.91 11.44 -17.48
N HIS A 49 -12.11 12.48 -17.52
CA HIS A 49 -12.61 13.77 -18.02
C HIS A 49 -12.54 13.78 -19.56
N ASP A 50 -13.66 13.43 -20.21
CA ASP A 50 -13.85 13.40 -21.68
C ASP A 50 -12.79 12.58 -22.47
N GLY A 51 -12.13 11.63 -21.84
CA GLY A 51 -11.06 10.82 -22.44
C GLY A 51 -9.69 11.50 -22.47
N SER A 52 -9.59 12.77 -22.02
CA SER A 52 -8.34 13.54 -22.06
C SER A 52 -7.53 13.42 -20.77
N GLN A 53 -8.18 13.17 -19.64
CA GLN A 53 -7.52 13.09 -18.35
C GLN A 53 -8.19 12.09 -17.42
N PHE A 54 -7.43 11.12 -16.94
CA PHE A 54 -7.86 10.13 -15.97
C PHE A 54 -7.52 10.55 -14.55
N GLY A 55 -8.32 10.07 -13.58
CA GLY A 55 -8.10 10.31 -12.17
C GLY A 55 -8.48 11.70 -11.70
N SER A 56 -8.15 12.02 -10.46
CA SER A 56 -8.45 13.29 -9.80
C SER A 56 -7.18 14.02 -9.36
N TRP A 57 -7.30 15.31 -9.07
CA TRP A 57 -6.28 16.10 -8.37
C TRP A 57 -6.61 16.04 -6.87
N PRO A 58 -5.90 15.25 -6.07
CA PRO A 58 -6.25 15.08 -4.68
C PRO A 58 -5.81 16.28 -3.84
N ASN A 59 -6.43 16.46 -2.68
CA ASN A 59 -5.81 17.20 -1.61
C ASN A 59 -4.76 16.30 -0.94
N TRP A 60 -3.48 16.57 -1.21
CA TRP A 60 -2.37 15.77 -0.69
C TRP A 60 -2.26 15.82 0.85
N GLU A 61 -2.77 16.88 1.51
CA GLU A 61 -2.86 16.93 2.97
C GLU A 61 -3.82 15.84 3.50
N ASN A 62 -4.95 15.64 2.83
CA ASN A 62 -5.89 14.59 3.18
C ASN A 62 -5.30 13.19 2.91
N VAL A 63 -4.60 13.02 1.78
CA VAL A 63 -3.93 11.75 1.45
C VAL A 63 -2.92 11.38 2.54
N ARG A 64 -2.18 12.36 3.11
CA ARG A 64 -1.22 12.12 4.19
C ARG A 64 -1.85 11.75 5.53
N GLN A 65 -3.13 12.03 5.73
CA GLN A 65 -3.85 11.64 6.95
C GLN A 65 -4.30 10.16 6.93
N ILE A 66 -4.19 9.50 5.78
CA ILE A 66 -4.60 8.10 5.65
C ILE A 66 -3.69 7.22 6.48
N GLU A 67 -4.30 6.44 7.36
CA GLU A 67 -3.58 5.54 8.24
C GLU A 67 -4.28 4.17 8.38
N ARG A 68 -3.54 3.22 8.90
CA ARG A 68 -4.05 1.88 9.18
C ARG A 68 -5.18 1.92 10.20
N GLY A 69 -6.20 1.10 9.99
CA GLY A 69 -7.38 1.01 10.85
C GLY A 69 -8.55 1.90 10.43
N MET A 70 -8.35 2.84 9.50
CA MET A 70 -9.45 3.63 8.94
C MET A 70 -10.43 2.73 8.20
N ASN A 71 -11.73 2.99 8.40
CA ASN A 71 -12.79 2.34 7.64
C ASN A 71 -13.07 3.07 6.31
N LYS A 72 -13.92 2.48 5.48
CA LYS A 72 -14.26 3.04 4.16
C LYS A 72 -14.89 4.43 4.24
N ASP A 73 -15.72 4.71 5.24
CA ASP A 73 -16.38 6.03 5.39
C ASP A 73 -15.36 7.14 5.71
N GLN A 74 -14.39 6.86 6.59
CA GLN A 74 -13.32 7.80 6.90
C GLN A 74 -12.45 8.10 5.67
N LEU A 75 -12.09 7.08 4.90
CA LEU A 75 -11.33 7.24 3.66
C LEU A 75 -12.13 8.00 2.61
N TYR A 76 -13.42 7.69 2.47
CA TYR A 76 -14.32 8.42 1.56
C TYR A 76 -14.36 9.91 1.89
N TYR A 77 -14.40 10.26 3.18
CA TYR A 77 -14.39 11.65 3.61
C TYR A 77 -13.07 12.37 3.25
N LEU A 78 -11.95 11.68 3.33
CA LEU A 78 -10.62 12.27 3.06
C LEU A 78 -10.33 12.40 1.56
N ILE A 79 -10.59 11.35 0.77
CA ILE A 79 -10.12 11.24 -0.61
C ILE A 79 -11.20 10.90 -1.63
N GLY A 80 -12.47 10.81 -1.19
CA GLY A 80 -13.60 10.48 -2.06
C GLY A 80 -13.71 8.99 -2.36
N ARG A 81 -14.60 8.64 -3.31
CA ARG A 81 -14.80 7.27 -3.76
C ARG A 81 -13.60 6.77 -4.56
N PRO A 82 -13.39 5.44 -4.63
CA PRO A 82 -12.38 4.87 -5.52
C PRO A 82 -12.64 5.25 -6.99
N HIS A 83 -11.58 5.26 -7.78
CA HIS A 83 -11.62 5.73 -9.17
C HIS A 83 -11.83 4.62 -10.19
N PHE A 84 -11.89 3.40 -9.73
CA PHE A 84 -12.08 2.22 -10.57
C PHE A 84 -13.28 1.42 -10.05
N GLU A 85 -13.94 0.72 -10.96
CA GLU A 85 -15.11 -0.08 -10.62
C GLU A 85 -14.74 -1.12 -9.55
N GLU A 86 -15.50 -1.10 -8.46
CA GLU A 86 -15.41 -2.12 -7.43
C GLU A 86 -16.15 -3.37 -7.88
N GLY A 87 -15.61 -4.56 -7.57
CA GLY A 87 -16.33 -5.80 -7.75
C GLY A 87 -17.63 -5.85 -6.92
N LEU A 88 -18.53 -6.79 -7.24
CA LEU A 88 -19.89 -6.82 -6.69
C LEU A 88 -19.98 -7.32 -5.25
N TYR A 89 -18.98 -8.03 -4.73
CA TYR A 89 -19.07 -8.65 -3.40
C TYR A 89 -17.73 -8.76 -2.69
N ALA A 90 -17.73 -8.48 -1.40
CA ALA A 90 -16.57 -8.63 -0.49
C ALA A 90 -15.29 -7.93 -0.96
N VAL A 91 -15.42 -6.80 -1.65
CA VAL A 91 -14.29 -6.05 -2.18
C VAL A 91 -13.49 -5.44 -1.04
N ARG A 92 -12.25 -5.90 -0.91
CA ARG A 92 -11.30 -5.46 0.11
C ARG A 92 -10.12 -4.69 -0.47
N GLU A 93 -10.37 -4.00 -1.57
CA GLU A 93 -9.37 -3.25 -2.31
C GLU A 93 -10.02 -1.99 -2.89
N TRP A 94 -9.39 -0.85 -2.73
CA TRP A 94 -9.74 0.40 -3.39
C TRP A 94 -8.57 0.95 -4.17
N ASP A 95 -8.84 1.38 -5.38
CA ASP A 95 -7.86 1.93 -6.31
C ASP A 95 -8.18 3.38 -6.69
N TYR A 96 -7.12 4.18 -6.70
CA TYR A 96 -7.16 5.59 -7.07
C TYR A 96 -6.13 5.91 -8.14
N ALA A 97 -6.44 6.89 -8.99
CA ALA A 97 -5.51 7.54 -9.89
C ALA A 97 -5.43 9.03 -9.50
N PHE A 98 -4.29 9.47 -8.99
CA PHE A 98 -4.07 10.82 -8.53
C PHE A 98 -3.14 11.58 -9.47
N ASN A 99 -3.60 12.73 -9.94
CA ASN A 99 -2.83 13.63 -10.79
C ASN A 99 -1.91 14.51 -9.93
N TYR A 100 -0.70 14.76 -10.43
CA TYR A 100 0.23 15.70 -9.82
C TYR A 100 1.12 16.35 -10.88
N ARG A 101 1.89 17.35 -10.49
CA ARG A 101 2.90 17.96 -11.35
C ARG A 101 4.28 17.79 -10.74
N GLU A 102 5.21 17.39 -11.57
CA GLU A 102 6.62 17.34 -11.20
C GLU A 102 7.41 18.15 -12.23
N ASN A 103 8.12 19.17 -11.77
CA ASN A 103 8.84 20.12 -12.64
C ASN A 103 7.97 20.70 -13.79
N GLY A 104 6.68 20.96 -13.48
CA GLY A 104 5.70 21.48 -14.45
C GLY A 104 5.07 20.43 -15.35
N VAL A 105 5.60 19.18 -15.37
CA VAL A 105 5.07 18.08 -16.18
C VAL A 105 3.95 17.37 -15.43
N HIS A 106 2.83 17.12 -16.11
CA HIS A 106 1.72 16.35 -15.57
C HIS A 106 2.10 14.87 -15.49
N LYS A 107 1.82 14.27 -14.34
CA LYS A 107 2.01 12.85 -14.05
C LYS A 107 0.82 12.29 -13.28
N ILE A 108 0.69 10.97 -13.25
CA ILE A 108 -0.36 10.26 -12.52
C ILE A 108 0.29 9.25 -11.58
N CYS A 109 -0.17 9.24 -10.32
CA CYS A 109 0.08 8.18 -9.35
C CYS A 109 -1.13 7.26 -9.26
N GLN A 110 -0.92 5.96 -9.16
CA GLN A 110 -1.95 5.06 -8.67
C GLN A 110 -1.73 4.79 -7.17
N PHE A 111 -2.80 4.78 -6.43
CA PHE A 111 -2.80 4.51 -5.00
C PHE A 111 -3.79 3.41 -4.69
N LYS A 112 -3.34 2.38 -4.02
CA LYS A 112 -4.13 1.21 -3.65
C LYS A 112 -4.23 1.09 -2.14
N ILE A 113 -5.44 0.84 -1.65
CA ILE A 113 -5.74 0.55 -0.25
C ILE A 113 -6.29 -0.87 -0.16
N LEU A 114 -5.71 -1.68 0.72
CA LEU A 114 -6.24 -3.01 1.03
C LEU A 114 -6.87 -3.03 2.41
N PHE A 115 -8.01 -3.71 2.51
CA PHE A 115 -8.80 -3.83 3.72
C PHE A 115 -8.72 -5.25 4.29
N ASP A 116 -8.74 -5.35 5.62
CA ASP A 116 -8.90 -6.62 6.31
C ASP A 116 -10.33 -7.16 6.17
N LYS A 117 -10.59 -8.35 6.73
CA LYS A 117 -11.92 -8.96 6.72
C LYS A 117 -13.01 -8.13 7.43
N ASN A 118 -12.63 -7.17 8.26
CA ASN A 118 -13.54 -6.24 8.96
C ASN A 118 -13.69 -4.90 8.23
N MET A 119 -13.15 -4.77 7.00
CA MET A 119 -13.18 -3.57 6.16
C MET A 119 -12.40 -2.38 6.75
N ASN A 120 -11.36 -2.63 7.55
CA ASN A 120 -10.43 -1.60 7.98
C ASN A 120 -9.18 -1.61 7.09
N ALA A 121 -8.72 -0.44 6.67
CA ALA A 121 -7.52 -0.28 5.86
C ALA A 121 -6.28 -0.81 6.57
N GLN A 122 -5.48 -1.62 5.90
CA GLN A 122 -4.31 -2.26 6.49
C GLN A 122 -3.04 -2.05 5.68
N SER A 123 -3.12 -2.01 4.35
CA SER A 123 -1.95 -1.86 3.49
C SER A 123 -2.19 -0.79 2.44
N PHE A 124 -1.11 -0.08 2.11
CA PHE A 124 -1.12 1.03 1.17
C PHE A 124 0.02 0.84 0.18
N PHE A 125 -0.28 0.97 -1.12
CA PHE A 125 0.70 0.80 -2.17
C PHE A 125 0.61 1.95 -3.17
N TRP A 126 1.77 2.33 -3.71
CA TRP A 126 1.88 3.36 -4.73
C TRP A 126 2.47 2.81 -6.02
N TYR A 127 1.96 3.28 -7.15
CA TYR A 127 2.54 2.95 -8.44
C TYR A 127 2.63 4.20 -9.35
N PRO A 128 3.79 4.48 -9.92
CA PRO A 128 5.08 3.88 -9.55
C PRO A 128 5.44 4.18 -8.09
N ASN A 129 6.21 3.28 -7.44
CA ASN A 129 6.67 3.53 -6.06
C ASN A 129 7.61 4.74 -6.03
N GLY A 130 7.47 5.63 -5.05
CA GLY A 130 8.15 6.92 -5.01
C GLY A 130 7.41 8.06 -5.72
N CYS A 131 6.24 7.79 -6.24
CA CYS A 131 5.38 8.71 -6.97
C CYS A 131 5.00 9.93 -6.13
N ASN A 132 5.37 11.15 -6.56
CA ASN A 132 5.21 12.40 -5.80
C ASN A 132 5.77 12.29 -4.36
N GLY A 133 6.87 11.59 -4.18
CA GLY A 133 7.48 11.32 -2.87
C GLY A 133 6.77 10.25 -2.03
N ASN A 134 5.69 9.65 -2.54
CA ASN A 134 4.94 8.62 -1.81
C ASN A 134 5.47 7.23 -2.16
N ALA A 135 5.84 6.46 -1.16
CA ALA A 135 6.41 5.13 -1.33
C ALA A 135 6.05 4.21 -0.17
N SER A 136 6.04 2.91 -0.44
CA SER A 136 5.88 1.87 0.58
C SER A 136 6.90 0.76 0.34
N TYR A 137 7.58 0.34 1.39
CA TYR A 137 8.55 -0.76 1.36
C TYR A 137 8.21 -1.72 2.50
N ASN A 138 8.05 -3.00 2.15
CA ASN A 138 7.89 -4.07 3.13
C ASN A 138 9.18 -4.90 3.12
N LEU A 139 9.97 -4.76 4.17
CA LEU A 139 11.28 -5.38 4.27
C LEU A 139 11.22 -6.57 5.22
N GLU A 140 11.53 -7.75 4.72
CA GLU A 140 11.55 -8.98 5.50
C GLU A 140 12.62 -8.92 6.60
N GLY A 141 12.21 -9.13 7.85
CA GLY A 141 13.06 -8.99 9.02
C GLY A 141 14.24 -9.96 9.05
N ASP A 142 14.06 -11.17 8.53
CA ASP A 142 15.09 -12.21 8.52
C ASP A 142 16.22 -11.91 7.53
N PHE A 143 16.01 -11.02 6.55
CA PHE A 143 17.09 -10.46 5.72
C PHE A 143 17.77 -9.28 6.36
N LEU A 144 17.02 -8.49 7.13
CA LEU A 144 17.56 -7.29 7.78
C LEU A 144 18.40 -7.63 9.00
N PHE A 145 17.99 -8.60 9.81
CA PHE A 145 18.54 -8.90 11.12
C PHE A 145 18.74 -10.39 11.31
N ASP A 146 19.80 -10.78 12.01
CA ASP A 146 19.92 -12.14 12.53
C ASP A 146 18.83 -12.40 13.60
N PHE A 147 18.61 -13.69 13.87
CA PHE A 147 17.67 -14.11 14.91
C PHE A 147 18.00 -13.42 16.24
N ASP A 148 16.98 -12.84 16.85
CA ASP A 148 17.08 -12.15 18.16
C ASP A 148 18.08 -10.96 18.18
N LYS A 149 18.41 -10.40 17.01
CA LYS A 149 19.27 -9.23 16.88
C LYS A 149 18.51 -8.03 16.37
N ASP A 150 19.07 -6.86 16.67
CA ASP A 150 18.65 -5.54 16.19
C ASP A 150 19.73 -4.86 15.33
N THR A 151 20.88 -5.51 15.14
CA THR A 151 21.96 -5.03 14.27
C THR A 151 21.72 -5.50 12.85
N LEU A 152 21.78 -4.57 11.89
CA LEU A 152 21.62 -4.89 10.46
C LEU A 152 22.74 -5.82 9.98
N THR A 153 22.36 -6.90 9.29
CA THR A 153 23.27 -7.76 8.55
C THR A 153 23.92 -6.98 7.39
N ALA A 154 24.95 -7.55 6.75
CA ALA A 154 25.54 -6.96 5.55
C ALA A 154 24.48 -6.77 4.44
N LYS A 155 23.65 -7.80 4.19
CA LYS A 155 22.54 -7.74 3.23
C LYS A 155 21.45 -6.76 3.66
N GLY A 156 21.15 -6.71 4.96
CA GLY A 156 20.20 -5.75 5.52
C GLY A 156 20.63 -4.30 5.29
N LYS A 157 21.93 -4.01 5.44
CA LYS A 157 22.48 -2.68 5.12
C LYS A 157 22.29 -2.33 3.65
N GLU A 158 22.61 -3.26 2.74
CA GLU A 158 22.44 -3.06 1.29
C GLU A 158 20.98 -2.76 0.93
N VAL A 159 20.03 -3.52 1.48
CA VAL A 159 18.58 -3.31 1.26
C VAL A 159 18.16 -1.92 1.75
N VAL A 160 18.55 -1.53 2.96
CA VAL A 160 18.20 -0.20 3.50
C VAL A 160 18.88 0.93 2.72
N ASP A 161 20.11 0.74 2.24
CA ASP A 161 20.83 1.70 1.40
C ASP A 161 20.12 1.93 0.05
N ASN A 162 19.59 0.87 -0.56
CA ASN A 162 18.79 0.95 -1.77
C ASN A 162 17.48 1.73 -1.54
N VAL A 163 16.80 1.49 -0.40
CA VAL A 163 15.64 2.27 0.00
C VAL A 163 16.01 3.74 0.22
N ALA A 164 17.13 4.03 0.87
CA ALA A 164 17.62 5.39 1.08
C ALA A 164 17.85 6.14 -0.24
N ALA A 165 18.44 5.48 -1.23
CA ALA A 165 18.62 6.05 -2.57
C ALA A 165 17.29 6.40 -3.24
N GLN A 166 16.30 5.51 -3.15
CA GLN A 166 14.95 5.74 -3.71
C GLN A 166 14.21 6.87 -2.98
N LEU A 167 14.27 6.92 -1.63
CA LEU A 167 13.66 7.99 -0.84
C LEU A 167 14.25 9.37 -1.19
N LYS A 168 15.55 9.45 -1.40
CA LYS A 168 16.23 10.69 -1.83
C LYS A 168 15.81 11.11 -3.23
N SER A 169 15.78 10.17 -4.17
CA SER A 169 15.42 10.45 -5.57
C SER A 169 13.95 10.84 -5.75
N SER A 170 13.05 10.30 -4.92
CA SER A 170 11.62 10.58 -4.98
C SER A 170 11.22 11.88 -4.28
N GLY A 171 12.11 12.51 -3.52
CA GLY A 171 11.80 13.73 -2.78
C GLY A 171 10.87 13.51 -1.58
N ALA A 172 10.97 12.36 -0.91
CA ALA A 172 10.23 12.06 0.31
C ALA A 172 10.47 13.14 1.37
N GLN A 173 9.39 13.62 2.02
CA GLN A 173 9.46 14.64 3.07
C GLN A 173 9.23 14.06 4.46
N GLN A 174 8.40 13.03 4.56
CA GLN A 174 8.10 12.32 5.79
C GLN A 174 8.31 10.82 5.58
N VAL A 175 8.90 10.15 6.56
CA VAL A 175 9.12 8.71 6.53
C VAL A 175 8.71 8.10 7.87
N LYS A 176 7.80 7.15 7.83
CA LYS A 176 7.40 6.35 8.97
C LYS A 176 8.00 4.96 8.86
N ILE A 177 8.65 4.50 9.91
CA ILE A 177 9.30 3.20 9.99
C ILE A 177 8.62 2.39 11.09
N GLU A 178 7.96 1.30 10.75
CA GLU A 178 7.21 0.44 11.65
C GLU A 178 7.91 -0.93 11.77
N GLY A 179 8.36 -1.27 12.97
CA GLY A 179 8.93 -2.59 13.28
C GLY A 179 7.84 -3.56 13.73
N HIS A 180 7.87 -4.78 13.21
CA HIS A 180 6.93 -5.84 13.55
C HIS A 180 7.67 -7.12 13.91
N THR A 181 7.06 -7.93 14.79
CA THR A 181 7.50 -9.29 15.12
C THR A 181 6.40 -10.29 14.83
N ASP A 182 6.72 -11.55 14.84
CA ASP A 182 5.71 -12.60 14.93
C ASP A 182 5.10 -12.68 16.34
N ARG A 183 4.16 -13.62 16.52
CA ARG A 183 3.41 -13.80 17.77
C ARG A 183 4.19 -14.48 18.90
N LEU A 184 5.35 -15.06 18.62
CA LEU A 184 6.14 -15.79 19.59
C LEU A 184 6.80 -14.85 20.59
N GLY A 185 6.89 -15.27 21.85
CA GLY A 185 7.45 -14.46 22.92
C GLY A 185 6.43 -13.54 23.63
N SER A 186 6.89 -12.80 24.63
CA SER A 186 6.05 -11.88 25.41
C SER A 186 5.72 -10.60 24.62
N VAL A 187 4.64 -9.91 25.02
CA VAL A 187 4.27 -8.63 24.39
C VAL A 187 5.36 -7.59 24.62
N ALA A 188 5.84 -7.46 25.84
CA ALA A 188 6.85 -6.47 26.21
C ALA A 188 8.16 -6.68 25.45
N TYR A 189 8.64 -7.92 25.36
CA TYR A 189 9.83 -8.28 24.61
C TYR A 189 9.71 -7.93 23.11
N ASN A 190 8.59 -8.30 22.48
CA ASN A 190 8.36 -8.04 21.05
C ASN A 190 8.22 -6.54 20.74
N LEU A 191 7.59 -5.80 21.64
CA LEU A 191 7.48 -4.35 21.50
C LEU A 191 8.86 -3.69 21.54
N ASP A 192 9.69 -4.06 22.51
CA ASP A 192 11.06 -3.54 22.63
C ASP A 192 11.94 -3.93 21.45
N LEU A 193 11.96 -5.22 21.05
CA LEU A 193 12.73 -5.68 19.90
C LEU A 193 12.33 -4.97 18.60
N SER A 194 11.03 -4.83 18.35
CA SER A 194 10.53 -4.15 17.16
C SER A 194 10.89 -2.66 17.16
N GLN A 195 10.86 -2.00 18.32
CA GLN A 195 11.28 -0.60 18.46
C GLN A 195 12.77 -0.42 18.17
N ARG A 196 13.63 -1.28 18.72
CA ARG A 196 15.09 -1.22 18.44
C ARG A 196 15.38 -1.45 16.96
N ARG A 197 14.71 -2.41 16.31
CA ARG A 197 14.86 -2.67 14.87
C ARG A 197 14.40 -1.48 14.01
N ALA A 198 13.28 -0.87 14.33
CA ALA A 198 12.81 0.33 13.64
C ALA A 198 13.81 1.50 13.80
N ASN A 199 14.34 1.70 15.01
CA ASN A 199 15.36 2.71 15.28
C ASN A 199 16.67 2.47 14.51
N MET A 200 17.09 1.21 14.36
CA MET A 200 18.30 0.85 13.60
C MET A 200 18.13 1.16 12.12
N VAL A 201 16.96 0.86 11.53
CA VAL A 201 16.65 1.23 10.14
C VAL A 201 16.63 2.75 9.97
N LYS A 202 15.97 3.49 10.89
CA LYS A 202 15.98 4.96 10.90
C LYS A 202 17.41 5.51 10.90
N ALA A 203 18.25 5.04 11.82
CA ALA A 203 19.64 5.48 11.93
C ALA A 203 20.41 5.22 10.63
N ARG A 204 20.19 4.07 9.98
CA ARG A 204 20.84 3.75 8.70
C ARG A 204 20.39 4.68 7.57
N LEU A 205 19.09 4.96 7.46
CA LEU A 205 18.55 5.90 6.47
C LEU A 205 19.14 7.31 6.66
N GLN A 206 19.25 7.78 7.91
CA GLN A 206 19.89 9.06 8.23
C GLN A 206 21.40 9.06 7.87
N GLN A 207 22.10 7.97 8.17
CA GLN A 207 23.52 7.80 7.79
C GLN A 207 23.71 7.84 6.28
N GLN A 208 22.75 7.35 5.51
CA GLN A 208 22.74 7.40 4.04
C GLN A 208 22.29 8.75 3.47
N GLY A 209 22.08 9.76 4.32
CA GLY A 209 21.79 11.12 3.90
C GLY A 209 20.32 11.35 3.49
N VAL A 210 19.37 10.54 3.99
CA VAL A 210 17.95 10.85 3.85
C VAL A 210 17.61 11.99 4.83
N THR A 211 17.11 13.12 4.32
CA THR A 211 16.81 14.33 5.09
C THR A 211 15.34 14.48 5.48
N ALA A 212 14.48 13.54 5.07
CA ALA A 212 13.07 13.50 5.43
C ALA A 212 12.88 13.50 6.96
N GLU A 213 11.76 14.07 7.43
CA GLU A 213 11.34 13.89 8.82
C GLU A 213 11.02 12.41 9.06
N MET A 214 11.64 11.80 10.08
CA MET A 214 11.50 10.36 10.30
C MET A 214 10.93 10.02 11.67
N THR A 215 9.90 9.18 11.69
CA THR A 215 9.39 8.51 12.89
C THR A 215 9.69 7.02 12.85
N ALA A 216 10.04 6.43 13.99
CA ALA A 216 10.27 4.99 14.13
C ALA A 216 9.42 4.46 15.28
N VAL A 217 8.61 3.45 15.02
CA VAL A 217 7.66 2.87 15.97
C VAL A 217 7.77 1.35 15.97
N GLY A 218 7.93 0.76 17.15
CA GLY A 218 7.80 -0.67 17.36
C GLY A 218 6.34 -1.04 17.64
N LEU A 219 5.78 -1.91 16.82
CA LEU A 219 4.39 -2.40 16.96
C LEU A 219 4.32 -3.83 17.53
N GLY A 220 5.49 -4.43 17.78
CA GLY A 220 5.57 -5.79 18.32
C GLY A 220 4.75 -6.77 17.48
N LYS A 221 3.95 -7.59 18.18
CA LYS A 221 3.08 -8.61 17.57
C LYS A 221 1.64 -8.16 17.30
N ALA A 222 1.34 -6.87 17.40
CA ALA A 222 -0.03 -6.36 17.29
C ALA A 222 -0.65 -6.53 15.91
N HIS A 223 0.15 -6.47 14.84
CA HIS A 223 -0.34 -6.49 13.45
C HIS A 223 0.25 -7.67 12.68
N GLN A 224 -0.31 -8.87 12.94
CA GLN A 224 0.06 -10.07 12.20
C GLN A 224 -0.54 -10.04 10.79
N VAL A 225 0.29 -10.26 9.76
CA VAL A 225 -0.15 -10.34 8.36
C VAL A 225 -0.35 -11.77 7.90
N LYS A 226 0.24 -12.73 8.63
CA LYS A 226 0.10 -14.16 8.37
C LYS A 226 -0.38 -14.87 9.64
N ALA A 227 -1.56 -15.49 9.57
CA ALA A 227 -2.02 -16.43 10.58
C ALA A 227 -1.39 -17.81 10.29
N CYS A 228 -0.88 -18.44 11.34
CA CYS A 228 -0.32 -19.80 11.25
C CYS A 228 -0.88 -20.62 12.40
N GLU A 229 -1.20 -21.87 12.13
CA GLU A 229 -1.60 -22.82 13.17
C GLU A 229 -0.38 -23.18 14.02
N GLY A 230 -0.59 -23.46 15.32
CA GLY A 230 0.47 -23.88 16.23
C GLY A 230 0.36 -23.26 17.61
N TYR A 231 1.13 -23.80 18.56
CA TYR A 231 1.07 -23.49 19.99
C TYR A 231 2.43 -23.06 20.53
N ALA A 232 2.53 -22.85 21.82
CA ALA A 232 3.65 -22.21 22.53
C ALA A 232 5.08 -22.73 22.23
N HIS A 233 5.22 -23.89 21.62
CA HIS A 233 6.50 -24.46 21.22
C HIS A 233 6.55 -24.62 19.70
N ALA A 234 6.70 -23.48 19.00
CA ALA A 234 6.68 -23.43 17.55
C ALA A 234 7.73 -24.36 16.91
N SER A 235 7.26 -25.27 16.07
CA SER A 235 8.10 -26.06 15.19
C SER A 235 8.84 -25.17 14.18
N GLN A 236 9.85 -25.70 13.50
CA GLN A 236 10.52 -24.96 12.43
C GLN A 236 9.53 -24.56 11.32
N ALA A 237 8.63 -25.47 10.93
CA ALA A 237 7.59 -25.18 9.94
C ALA A 237 6.67 -24.01 10.34
N GLU A 238 6.32 -23.92 11.63
CA GLU A 238 5.53 -22.80 12.15
C GLU A 238 6.32 -21.50 12.14
N LYS A 239 7.60 -21.52 12.54
CA LYS A 239 8.48 -20.35 12.46
C LYS A 239 8.65 -19.85 11.03
N ASP A 240 8.73 -20.75 10.06
CA ASP A 240 8.80 -20.42 8.64
C ASP A 240 7.48 -19.85 8.13
N CYS A 241 6.34 -20.40 8.54
CA CYS A 241 5.02 -19.85 8.27
C CYS A 241 4.87 -18.42 8.82
N LEU A 242 5.40 -18.15 10.02
CA LEU A 242 5.30 -16.86 10.69
C LEU A 242 6.27 -15.79 10.14
N ARG A 243 7.19 -16.15 9.25
CA ARG A 243 8.22 -15.27 8.68
C ARG A 243 7.68 -13.93 8.17
N PRO A 244 6.56 -13.85 7.41
CA PRO A 244 6.04 -12.57 6.91
C PRO A 244 5.66 -11.57 8.02
N ASN A 245 5.44 -12.05 9.24
CA ASN A 245 5.13 -11.18 10.38
C ASN A 245 6.38 -10.46 10.91
N ARG A 246 7.57 -11.03 10.73
CA ARG A 246 8.86 -10.43 11.10
C ARG A 246 9.30 -9.51 9.96
N ARG A 247 8.96 -8.23 10.06
CA ARG A 247 9.19 -7.26 8.99
C ARG A 247 9.42 -5.85 9.51
N VAL A 248 9.99 -5.01 8.66
CA VAL A 248 9.98 -3.55 8.84
C VAL A 248 9.24 -2.93 7.65
N VAL A 249 8.22 -2.14 7.94
CA VAL A 249 7.48 -1.38 6.92
C VAL A 249 7.99 0.06 6.94
N ILE A 250 8.36 0.57 5.78
CA ILE A 250 8.74 1.97 5.59
C ILE A 250 7.70 2.61 4.69
N SER A 251 7.00 3.62 5.19
CA SER A 251 6.07 4.43 4.42
C SER A 251 6.63 5.83 4.27
N ALA A 252 6.66 6.34 3.05
CA ALA A 252 7.11 7.69 2.74
C ALA A 252 5.99 8.49 2.11
N ASN A 253 5.90 9.76 2.51
CA ASN A 253 4.98 10.73 1.92
C ASN A 253 5.77 11.87 1.31
N GLY A 254 5.36 12.33 0.12
CA GLY A 254 5.86 13.53 -0.51
C GLY A 254 5.41 14.78 0.23
N GLY A 255 6.26 15.80 0.24
CA GLY A 255 5.86 17.12 0.72
C GLY A 255 4.86 17.79 -0.22
N VAL A 256 4.09 18.74 0.29
CA VAL A 256 3.48 19.77 -0.56
C VAL A 256 4.64 20.43 -1.29
N LEU A 257 4.58 20.50 -2.62
CA LEU A 257 5.48 21.38 -3.35
C LEU A 257 5.33 22.76 -2.69
N LYS A 258 6.37 23.24 -1.98
CA LYS A 258 6.41 24.62 -1.56
C LYS A 258 6.17 25.43 -2.83
N GLN A 259 5.02 26.06 -2.92
CA GLN A 259 4.85 27.12 -3.91
C GLN A 259 6.02 28.04 -3.68
N SER A 260 6.89 28.18 -4.66
CA SER A 260 7.93 29.18 -4.62
C SER A 260 7.22 30.52 -4.40
N GLU A 261 7.44 31.12 -3.24
CA GLU A 261 7.03 32.50 -3.01
C GLU A 261 7.73 33.36 -4.07
N GLY A 262 6.96 33.87 -5.00
CA GLY A 262 7.45 34.82 -6.00
C GLY A 262 7.28 34.37 -7.44
N GLY A 263 6.09 34.43 -7.92
CA GLY A 263 5.73 34.39 -9.33
C GLY A 263 4.22 34.33 -9.46
N ASN A 264 3.62 35.29 -10.17
CA ASN A 264 2.23 35.19 -10.62
C ASN A 264 2.08 33.89 -11.44
N VAL A 265 1.86 32.80 -10.75
CA VAL A 265 1.48 31.56 -11.40
C VAL A 265 0.02 31.75 -11.76
N ALA A 266 -0.27 31.91 -13.06
CA ALA A 266 -1.61 31.70 -13.57
C ALA A 266 -2.16 30.45 -12.89
N GLY A 267 -3.37 30.54 -12.32
CA GLY A 267 -4.00 29.46 -11.55
C GLY A 267 -3.91 28.13 -12.29
N PRO A 268 -4.12 27.01 -11.60
CA PRO A 268 -3.94 25.68 -12.18
C PRO A 268 -4.70 25.63 -13.49
N THR A 269 -3.98 25.40 -14.59
CA THR A 269 -4.56 25.14 -15.91
C THR A 269 -5.15 23.72 -16.00
N GLY A 270 -5.74 23.28 -14.89
CA GLY A 270 -6.56 22.08 -14.81
C GLY A 270 -8.02 22.48 -14.77
N PRO A 271 -8.95 21.59 -15.15
CA PRO A 271 -10.37 21.85 -15.02
C PRO A 271 -10.69 22.26 -13.59
N ALA A 272 -11.60 23.23 -13.42
CA ALA A 272 -12.09 23.64 -12.11
C ALA A 272 -12.55 22.41 -11.32
N PRO A 273 -12.33 22.35 -9.99
CA PRO A 273 -12.79 21.23 -9.20
C PRO A 273 -14.29 21.03 -9.43
N LEU A 274 -14.69 19.80 -9.75
CA LEU A 274 -16.07 19.39 -10.11
C LEU A 274 -17.11 19.61 -8.99
N TYR A 275 -16.69 20.06 -7.82
CA TYR A 275 -17.55 20.41 -6.69
C TYR A 275 -17.31 21.85 -6.25
N GLN A 276 -17.90 22.80 -6.97
CA GLN A 276 -18.35 24.02 -6.31
C GLN A 276 -19.65 23.65 -5.59
N THR A 277 -19.63 23.62 -4.24
CA THR A 277 -20.85 23.63 -3.47
C THR A 277 -21.72 24.78 -3.97
N PRO A 278 -23.01 24.54 -4.37
CA PRO A 278 -23.89 25.62 -4.71
C PRO A 278 -23.93 26.56 -3.50
N ALA A 279 -23.64 27.85 -3.70
CA ALA A 279 -23.88 28.84 -2.69
C ALA A 279 -25.37 28.75 -2.31
N TYR A 280 -25.65 28.32 -1.09
CA TYR A 280 -27.01 28.33 -0.55
C TYR A 280 -27.40 29.80 -0.43
N ASN A 281 -28.18 30.26 -1.40
CA ASN A 281 -28.74 31.57 -1.40
C ASN A 281 -29.87 31.58 -0.35
N THR A 282 -29.55 32.02 0.88
CA THR A 282 -30.57 32.35 1.88
C THR A 282 -31.21 33.68 1.44
N GLY A 283 -32.05 33.60 0.42
CA GLY A 283 -32.94 34.71 0.06
C GLY A 283 -33.93 34.92 1.20
N LYS A 284 -33.91 36.13 1.75
CA LYS A 284 -35.01 36.68 2.52
C LYS A 284 -36.26 36.84 1.63
#